data_7ec9dbc397fb38bbfcfd6d56adff1264
#
_entry.id   7ec9dbc397fb38bbfcfd6d56adff1264
#
_cell.length_a   1.000
_cell.length_b   1.000
_cell.length_c   1.000
_cell.angle_alpha   90.00
_cell.angle_beta   90.00
_cell.angle_gamma   90.00
#
_symmetry.space_group_name_H-M   'P 1'
#
loop_
_entity.id
_entity.type
_entity.pdbx_description
1 polymer ?
#
loop_
_entity_poly.entity_id
_entity_poly.type
_entity_poly.pdbx_seq_one_letter_code
_entity_poly.pdbx_strand_id
1 'polypeptide(L)' 'MDKNDKIFVAGHKGMVGSAIVRELEKQGYSNIVLRTHSELDLTRQHDVEDFFEAEKPDYVFLAAGKVGGIAANA' A
#
# COMPACT_ATOMS: atom_id res chain seq x y z
N MET A 1 -0.19 14.42 -5.41
CA MET A 1 -0.93 13.51 -4.53
C MET A 1 -1.72 14.34 -3.52
N ASP A 2 -3.04 14.23 -3.55
CA ASP A 2 -3.90 14.96 -2.61
C ASP A 2 -3.93 14.30 -1.25
N LYS A 3 -4.15 15.10 -0.20
CA LYS A 3 -4.23 14.55 1.15
C LYS A 3 -5.39 13.58 1.34
N ASN A 4 -6.40 13.66 0.49
CA ASN A 4 -7.57 12.79 0.56
C ASN A 4 -7.46 11.57 -0.36
N ASP A 5 -6.40 11.47 -1.14
CA ASP A 5 -6.22 10.32 -2.02
C ASP A 5 -6.06 9.05 -1.21
N LYS A 6 -6.62 7.96 -1.74
CA LYS A 6 -6.48 6.66 -1.09
C LYS A 6 -5.13 6.07 -1.47
N ILE A 7 -4.34 5.72 -0.45
CA ILE A 7 -2.99 5.21 -0.63
C ILE A 7 -2.91 3.82 -0.01
N PHE A 8 -2.48 2.86 -0.81
CA PHE A 8 -2.27 1.50 -0.31
C PHE A 8 -0.78 1.27 -0.10
N VAL A 9 -0.42 0.81 1.09
CA VAL A 9 0.97 0.46 1.40
C VAL A 9 1.02 -1.05 1.67
N ALA A 10 1.70 -1.78 0.80
CA ALA A 10 1.92 -3.20 0.97
C ALA A 10 3.20 -3.43 1.75
N GLY A 11 3.16 -4.34 2.72
CA GLY A 11 4.32 -4.63 3.55
C GLY A 11 4.55 -3.61 4.65
N HIS A 12 3.49 -3.06 5.20
CA HIS A 12 3.59 -1.99 6.21
C HIS A 12 4.25 -2.45 7.52
N LYS A 13 4.36 -3.75 7.76
CA LYS A 13 5.02 -4.24 8.95
C LYS A 13 6.53 -4.32 8.81
N GLY A 14 7.04 -4.25 7.58
CA GLY A 14 8.46 -4.23 7.34
C GLY A 14 9.08 -2.87 7.66
N MET A 15 10.42 -2.82 7.67
CA MET A 15 11.13 -1.59 7.99
C MET A 15 10.81 -0.47 7.02
N VAL A 16 10.84 -0.77 5.72
CA VAL A 16 10.59 0.23 4.69
C VAL A 16 9.12 0.62 4.67
N GLY A 17 8.22 -0.37 4.74
CA GLY A 17 6.79 -0.10 4.70
C GLY A 17 6.32 0.73 5.87
N SER A 18 6.82 0.43 7.09
CA SER A 18 6.44 1.21 8.26
C SER A 18 6.96 2.63 8.19
N ALA A 19 8.15 2.82 7.62
CA ALA A 19 8.71 4.16 7.45
C ALA A 19 7.88 4.97 6.45
N ILE A 20 7.40 4.33 5.39
CA ILE A 20 6.54 4.99 4.41
C ILE A 20 5.24 5.44 5.07
N VAL A 21 4.63 4.57 5.87
CA VAL A 21 3.37 4.91 6.54
C VAL A 21 3.57 6.09 7.49
N ARG A 22 4.63 6.06 8.28
CA ARG A 22 4.91 7.16 9.20
C ARG A 22 5.11 8.48 8.46
N GLU A 23 5.83 8.45 7.34
CA GLU A 23 6.08 9.65 6.57
C GLU A 23 4.78 10.19 5.97
N LEU A 24 3.94 9.30 5.44
CA LEU A 24 2.65 9.71 4.88
C LEU A 24 1.77 10.37 5.95
N GLU A 25 1.72 9.77 7.13
CA GLU A 25 0.94 10.33 8.23
C GLU A 25 1.49 11.69 8.66
N LYS A 26 2.81 11.82 8.70
CA LYS A 26 3.47 13.06 9.05
C LYS A 26 3.15 14.16 8.04
N GLN A 27 3.02 13.80 6.78
CA GLN A 27 2.68 14.73 5.71
C GLN A 27 1.19 15.09 5.67
N GLY A 28 0.38 14.44 6.49
CA GLY A 28 -1.03 14.75 6.57
C GLY A 28 -1.96 13.84 5.77
N TYR A 29 -1.43 12.77 5.20
CA TYR A 29 -2.25 11.79 4.50
C TYR A 29 -2.92 10.87 5.50
N SER A 30 -4.23 10.75 5.45
CA SER A 30 -4.97 9.94 6.41
C SER A 30 -5.73 8.79 5.77
N ASN A 31 -5.92 8.81 4.46
CA ASN A 31 -6.67 7.76 3.78
C ASN A 31 -5.73 6.65 3.32
N ILE A 32 -5.10 6.00 4.28
CA ILE A 32 -4.07 4.99 4.04
C ILE A 32 -4.66 3.61 4.30
N VAL A 33 -4.57 2.73 3.30
CA VAL A 33 -5.05 1.36 3.39
C VAL A 33 -3.84 0.44 3.59
N LEU A 34 -3.91 -0.39 4.61
CA LEU A 34 -2.83 -1.30 4.96
C LEU A 34 -3.33 -2.74 4.91
N ARG A 35 -2.49 -3.63 4.38
CA ARG A 35 -2.78 -5.06 4.38
C ARG A 35 -1.51 -5.83 4.68
N THR A 36 -1.61 -6.82 5.56
CA THR A 36 -0.49 -7.72 5.81
C THR A 36 -0.46 -8.78 4.71
N HIS A 37 0.65 -9.52 4.66
CA HIS A 37 0.77 -10.64 3.72
C HIS A 37 -0.35 -11.68 3.94
N SER A 38 -0.75 -11.88 5.19
CA SER A 38 -1.83 -12.80 5.51
C SER A 38 -3.19 -12.31 5.01
N GLU A 39 -3.37 -11.00 5.01
CA GLU A 39 -4.64 -10.40 4.58
C GLU A 39 -4.72 -10.28 3.06
N LEU A 40 -3.60 -10.02 2.42
CA LEU A 40 -3.54 -9.91 0.97
C LEU A 40 -2.21 -10.46 0.48
N ASP A 41 -2.25 -11.65 -0.10
CA ASP A 41 -1.07 -12.30 -0.65
C ASP A 41 -0.86 -11.78 -2.07
N LEU A 42 0.18 -11.00 -2.26
CA LEU A 42 0.46 -10.35 -3.55
C LEU A 42 0.86 -11.34 -4.63
N THR A 43 1.13 -12.60 -4.28
CA THR A 43 1.41 -13.64 -5.27
C THR A 43 0.13 -14.26 -5.84
N ARG A 44 -1.02 -13.93 -5.30
CA ARG A 44 -2.30 -14.46 -5.73
C ARG A 44 -3.02 -13.39 -6.56
N GLN A 45 -2.88 -13.50 -7.86
CA GLN A 45 -3.37 -12.47 -8.78
C GLN A 45 -4.86 -12.18 -8.61
N HIS A 46 -5.67 -13.22 -8.45
CA HIS A 46 -7.10 -13.05 -8.29
C HIS A 46 -7.44 -12.20 -7.05
N ASP A 47 -6.78 -12.48 -5.94
CA ASP A 47 -7.02 -11.75 -4.70
C ASP A 47 -6.59 -10.29 -4.84
N VAL A 48 -5.49 -10.05 -5.53
CA VAL A 48 -4.99 -8.70 -5.77
C VAL A 48 -5.95 -7.91 -6.64
N GLU A 49 -6.47 -8.54 -7.69
CA GLU A 49 -7.43 -7.89 -8.57
C GLU A 49 -8.72 -7.53 -7.83
N ASP A 50 -9.22 -8.47 -7.02
CA ASP A 50 -10.41 -8.22 -6.23
C ASP A 50 -10.20 -7.08 -5.24
N PHE A 51 -9.04 -7.04 -4.61
CA PHE A 51 -8.69 -5.98 -3.66
C PHE A 51 -8.68 -4.62 -4.35
N PHE A 52 -7.99 -4.52 -5.49
CA PHE A 52 -7.90 -3.26 -6.21
C PHE A 52 -9.25 -2.81 -6.75
N GLU A 53 -10.08 -3.75 -7.18
CA GLU A 53 -11.40 -3.40 -7.66
C GLU A 53 -12.29 -2.88 -6.53
N ALA A 54 -12.16 -3.45 -5.35
CA ALA A 54 -12.96 -3.04 -4.19
C ALA A 54 -12.47 -1.72 -3.61
N GLU A 55 -11.15 -1.57 -3.45
CA GLU A 55 -10.57 -0.41 -2.77
C GLU A 55 -10.25 0.74 -3.71
N LYS A 56 -9.88 0.44 -4.94
CA LYS A 56 -9.54 1.45 -5.96
C LYS A 56 -8.57 2.51 -5.44
N PRO A 57 -7.40 2.09 -4.94
CA PRO A 57 -6.45 3.07 -4.42
C PRO A 57 -5.91 3.97 -5.52
N ASP A 58 -5.68 5.21 -5.17
CA ASP A 58 -5.11 6.19 -6.10
C ASP A 58 -3.61 5.99 -6.25
N TYR A 59 -2.95 5.54 -5.19
CA TYR A 59 -1.51 5.30 -5.19
C TYR A 59 -1.20 4.02 -4.44
N VAL A 60 -0.13 3.34 -4.89
CA VAL A 60 0.30 2.08 -4.30
C VAL A 60 1.79 2.16 -4.02
N PHE A 61 2.19 1.87 -2.79
CA PHE A 61 3.59 1.74 -2.41
C PHE A 61 3.86 0.27 -2.08
N LEU A 62 4.74 -0.36 -2.86
CA LEU A 62 5.09 -1.75 -2.66
C LEU A 62 6.40 -1.83 -1.89
N ALA A 63 6.30 -2.12 -0.62
CA ALA A 63 7.46 -2.30 0.26
C ALA A 63 7.56 -3.74 0.73
N ALA A 64 6.89 -4.65 0.05
CA ALA A 64 6.89 -6.05 0.43
C ALA A 64 8.17 -6.73 -0.03
N GLY A 65 8.82 -7.36 0.89
CA GLY A 65 10.08 -8.06 0.79
C GLY A 65 10.64 -8.34 -0.59
N LYS A 66 10.24 -9.45 -1.17
CA LYS A 66 10.86 -9.94 -2.40
C LYS A 66 10.55 -9.11 -3.64
N VAL A 67 9.50 -8.36 -3.61
CA VAL A 67 9.16 -7.52 -4.75
C VAL A 67 10.13 -6.36 -4.87
N GLY A 68 10.56 -5.87 -3.74
CA GLY A 68 11.56 -4.80 -3.68
C GLY A 68 11.17 -3.58 -4.46
N GLY A 69 11.48 -2.44 -3.94
CA GLY A 69 11.23 -1.20 -4.64
C GLY A 69 9.90 -0.58 -4.26
N ILE A 70 9.71 0.58 -4.79
CA ILE A 70 8.52 1.39 -4.53
C ILE A 70 7.89 1.73 -5.87
N ALA A 71 6.63 1.38 -6.04
CA ALA A 71 5.89 1.75 -7.22
C ALA A 71 4.69 2.59 -6.78
N ALA A 72 4.47 3.70 -7.44
CA ALA A 72 3.30 4.53 -7.19
C ALA A 72 2.45 4.53 -8.45
N ASN A 73 1.18 4.21 -8.30
CA ASN A 73 0.30 4.07 -9.43
C ASN A 73 -1.06 4.67 -9.11
N ALA A 74 -1.53 5.48 -10.01
CA ALA A 74 -2.83 6.13 -9.83
C ALA A 74 -3.94 5.35 -10.47
#